data_d74e593be26ab9e0cee1488cbb952ce8
#
_entry.id   d74e593be26ab9e0cee1488cbb952ce8
#
_cell.length_a   1.000
_cell.length_b   1.000
_cell.length_c   1.000
_cell.angle_alpha   90.00
_cell.angle_beta   90.00
_cell.angle_gamma   90.00
#
_symmetry.space_group_name_H-M   'P 1'
#
loop_
_entity.id
_entity.type
_entity.pdbx_description
1 polymer ?
#
loop_
_entity_poly.entity_id
_entity_poly.type
_entity_poly.pdbx_seq_one_letter_code
_entity_poly.pdbx_strand_id
1 'polypeptide(L)'
;MFESACVVGAGRVGKAVAARLSERIPTRVAGRDLECGDASLVLLCVPDRAIPEVAAAIRPGPWLAHTSGACRLDALAPHERRFSLHPLQTFTVDRGPEQLNGAGAAVSGESPEALAAAAELAGMLGVQPFELEDELRPLYHAAASFVSAFLVTLHDVSAELMQAAGAPPEALVPLMRRTIENGFQHTGPLVRDDWETVERHAEAIAEQRPDLLPLYRAFAETEATLLGARTP
;
A
#
# COMPACT_ATOMS: atom_id res chain seq x y z
N MET A 1 15.41 -19.22 11.34
CA MET A 1 14.11 -19.94 11.37
C MET A 1 13.73 -20.45 9.96
N PHE A 2 13.94 -19.64 8.92
CA PHE A 2 13.65 -20.03 7.53
C PHE A 2 14.91 -20.51 6.82
N GLU A 3 14.90 -21.79 6.38
CA GLU A 3 16.02 -22.39 5.64
C GLU A 3 15.81 -22.32 4.12
N SER A 4 14.55 -22.20 3.70
CA SER A 4 14.15 -22.08 2.29
C SER A 4 12.79 -21.41 2.16
N ALA A 5 12.53 -20.78 1.02
CA ALA A 5 11.26 -20.12 0.75
C ALA A 5 10.64 -20.54 -0.59
N CYS A 6 9.32 -20.54 -0.62
CA CYS A 6 8.54 -20.61 -1.84
C CYS A 6 7.65 -19.37 -1.91
N VAL A 7 7.82 -18.55 -2.93
CA VAL A 7 6.97 -17.39 -3.20
C VAL A 7 5.93 -17.78 -4.25
N VAL A 8 4.67 -17.80 -3.85
CA VAL A 8 3.55 -18.12 -4.75
C VAL A 8 3.01 -16.83 -5.35
N GLY A 9 3.16 -16.70 -6.66
CA GLY A 9 2.76 -15.52 -7.42
C GLY A 9 3.94 -14.70 -7.93
N ALA A 10 4.02 -14.54 -9.26
CA ALA A 10 5.08 -13.84 -9.97
C ALA A 10 4.70 -12.39 -10.35
N GLY A 11 3.79 -11.77 -9.59
CA GLY A 11 3.42 -10.36 -9.73
C GLY A 11 4.53 -9.40 -9.30
N ARG A 12 4.24 -8.09 -9.29
CA ARG A 12 5.22 -7.04 -8.91
C ARG A 12 5.82 -7.29 -7.52
N VAL A 13 4.97 -7.52 -6.52
CA VAL A 13 5.40 -7.81 -5.14
C VAL A 13 6.17 -9.13 -5.08
N GLY A 14 5.62 -10.22 -5.64
CA GLY A 14 6.24 -11.54 -5.58
C GLY A 14 7.62 -11.58 -6.21
N LYS A 15 7.83 -10.89 -7.34
CA LYS A 15 9.16 -10.79 -7.98
C LYS A 15 10.18 -10.06 -7.09
N ALA A 16 9.80 -8.91 -6.51
CA ALA A 16 10.69 -8.14 -5.64
C ALA A 16 11.05 -8.93 -4.37
N VAL A 17 10.06 -9.56 -3.75
CA VAL A 17 10.24 -10.38 -2.54
C VAL A 17 11.09 -11.62 -2.84
N ALA A 18 10.80 -12.36 -3.91
CA ALA A 18 11.57 -13.53 -4.29
C ALA A 18 13.03 -13.19 -4.60
N ALA A 19 13.27 -12.10 -5.34
CA ALA A 19 14.62 -11.64 -5.63
C ALA A 19 15.37 -11.31 -4.34
N ARG A 20 14.74 -10.60 -3.39
CA ARG A 20 15.37 -10.26 -2.11
C ARG A 20 15.66 -11.50 -1.25
N LEU A 21 14.74 -12.45 -1.17
CA LEU A 21 14.92 -13.67 -0.40
C LEU A 21 16.04 -14.55 -1.00
N SER A 22 16.13 -14.60 -2.34
CA SER A 22 17.17 -15.38 -3.05
C SER A 22 18.60 -14.92 -2.74
N GLU A 23 18.79 -13.68 -2.27
CA GLU A 23 20.10 -13.18 -1.80
C GLU A 23 20.54 -13.82 -0.47
N ARG A 24 19.62 -14.49 0.24
CA ARG A 24 19.85 -14.96 1.63
C ARG A 24 19.59 -16.46 1.82
N ILE A 25 18.56 -17.01 1.19
CA ILE A 25 18.15 -18.41 1.30
C ILE A 25 17.72 -18.96 -0.05
N PRO A 26 17.80 -20.30 -0.26
CA PRO A 26 17.20 -20.94 -1.41
C PRO A 26 15.73 -20.55 -1.56
N THR A 27 15.41 -19.91 -2.66
CA THR A 27 14.06 -19.37 -2.91
C THR A 27 13.55 -19.84 -4.26
N ARG A 28 12.34 -20.37 -4.27
CA ARG A 28 11.60 -20.77 -5.48
C ARG A 28 10.44 -19.83 -5.70
N VAL A 29 10.10 -19.58 -6.96
CA VAL A 29 8.84 -18.93 -7.34
C VAL A 29 7.92 -19.98 -7.93
N ALA A 30 6.74 -20.15 -7.32
CA ALA A 30 5.71 -21.04 -7.81
C ALA A 30 4.58 -20.25 -8.49
N GLY A 31 4.04 -20.84 -9.54
CA GLY A 31 2.86 -20.36 -10.24
C GLY A 31 1.58 -21.05 -9.74
N ARG A 32 0.70 -21.35 -10.69
CA ARG A 32 -0.58 -22.07 -10.41
C ARG A 32 -0.40 -23.53 -10.07
N ASP A 33 0.74 -24.10 -10.36
CA ASP A 33 1.13 -25.49 -10.04
C ASP A 33 1.42 -25.70 -8.55
N LEU A 34 1.65 -24.61 -7.79
CA LEU A 34 1.94 -24.60 -6.36
C LEU A 34 3.09 -25.55 -5.97
N GLU A 35 4.07 -25.75 -6.86
CA GLU A 35 5.24 -26.61 -6.61
C GLU A 35 6.21 -25.96 -5.62
N CYS A 36 5.84 -25.92 -4.34
CA CYS A 36 6.68 -25.34 -3.28
C CYS A 36 7.74 -26.29 -2.70
N GLY A 37 7.64 -27.60 -2.98
CA GLY A 37 8.58 -28.60 -2.42
C GLY A 37 8.54 -28.61 -0.89
N ASP A 38 9.71 -28.79 -0.26
CA ASP A 38 9.91 -28.82 1.19
C ASP A 38 10.31 -27.44 1.76
N ALA A 39 9.78 -26.35 1.18
CA ALA A 39 10.08 -25.01 1.66
C ALA A 39 9.64 -24.83 3.13
N SER A 40 10.49 -24.23 3.97
CA SER A 40 10.18 -23.93 5.36
C SER A 40 9.26 -22.71 5.52
N LEU A 41 9.20 -21.83 4.49
CA LEU A 41 8.30 -20.70 4.37
C LEU A 41 7.59 -20.72 3.01
N VAL A 42 6.27 -20.61 3.01
CA VAL A 42 5.49 -20.34 1.80
C VAL A 42 4.86 -18.94 1.94
N LEU A 43 5.16 -18.06 0.98
CA LEU A 43 4.69 -16.68 0.99
C LEU A 43 3.76 -16.41 -0.19
N LEU A 44 2.50 -16.10 0.10
CA LEU A 44 1.46 -15.85 -0.89
C LEU A 44 1.49 -14.39 -1.35
N CYS A 45 1.92 -14.17 -2.59
CA CYS A 45 1.93 -12.88 -3.29
C CYS A 45 0.91 -12.90 -4.43
N VAL A 46 -0.26 -13.39 -4.17
CA VAL A 46 -1.38 -13.53 -5.11
C VAL A 46 -2.46 -12.47 -4.83
N PRO A 47 -3.42 -12.23 -5.76
CA PRO A 47 -4.56 -11.35 -5.47
C PRO A 47 -5.33 -11.83 -4.24
N ASP A 48 -5.82 -10.89 -3.44
CA ASP A 48 -6.47 -11.15 -2.15
C ASP A 48 -7.56 -12.22 -2.22
N ARG A 49 -8.41 -12.17 -3.25
CA ARG A 49 -9.49 -13.16 -3.49
C ARG A 49 -8.99 -14.59 -3.71
N ALA A 50 -7.73 -14.77 -4.08
CA ALA A 50 -7.14 -16.08 -4.33
C ALA A 50 -6.43 -16.66 -3.09
N ILE A 51 -6.18 -15.84 -2.05
CA ILE A 51 -5.43 -16.28 -0.86
C ILE A 51 -6.08 -17.50 -0.20
N PRO A 52 -7.39 -17.54 0.08
CA PRO A 52 -7.99 -18.69 0.76
C PRO A 52 -7.88 -20.00 -0.04
N GLU A 53 -8.13 -19.94 -1.35
CA GLU A 53 -8.03 -21.11 -2.23
C GLU A 53 -6.60 -21.64 -2.31
N VAL A 54 -5.63 -20.73 -2.49
CA VAL A 54 -4.22 -21.11 -2.57
C VAL A 54 -3.72 -21.63 -1.23
N ALA A 55 -4.10 -21.01 -0.11
CA ALA A 55 -3.76 -21.47 1.23
C ALA A 55 -4.26 -22.90 1.49
N ALA A 56 -5.52 -23.18 1.15
CA ALA A 56 -6.11 -24.51 1.31
C ALA A 56 -5.42 -25.60 0.48
N ALA A 57 -4.77 -25.24 -0.62
CA ALA A 57 -4.04 -26.17 -1.49
C ALA A 57 -2.59 -26.45 -1.02
N ILE A 58 -2.04 -25.60 -0.14
CA ILE A 58 -0.72 -25.84 0.46
C ILE A 58 -0.81 -26.89 1.56
N ARG A 59 0.12 -27.84 1.58
CA ARG A 59 0.17 -28.84 2.66
C ARG A 59 0.60 -28.20 3.98
N PRO A 60 -0.03 -28.55 5.11
CA PRO A 60 0.42 -28.13 6.44
C PRO A 60 1.89 -28.54 6.70
N GLY A 61 2.60 -27.71 7.44
CA GLY A 61 3.99 -27.96 7.82
C GLY A 61 4.87 -26.70 7.76
N PRO A 62 5.01 -26.04 6.61
CA PRO A 62 5.75 -24.78 6.53
C PRO A 62 5.06 -23.64 7.30
N TRP A 63 5.80 -22.58 7.56
CA TRP A 63 5.17 -21.29 7.83
C TRP A 63 4.45 -20.80 6.56
N LEU A 64 3.20 -20.40 6.71
CA LEU A 64 2.40 -19.82 5.64
C LEU A 64 2.14 -18.34 5.93
N ALA A 65 2.43 -17.47 4.96
CA ALA A 65 2.17 -16.06 5.10
C ALA A 65 1.58 -15.46 3.83
N HIS A 66 0.92 -14.31 3.94
CA HIS A 66 0.49 -13.52 2.79
C HIS A 66 1.02 -12.07 2.88
N THR A 67 1.08 -11.41 1.71
CA THR A 67 1.51 -10.02 1.59
C THR A 67 0.35 -9.04 1.38
N SER A 68 -0.90 -9.46 1.56
CA SER A 68 -2.06 -8.57 1.45
C SER A 68 -2.08 -7.54 2.57
N GLY A 69 -2.45 -6.30 2.23
CA GLY A 69 -2.68 -5.23 3.20
C GLY A 69 -4.05 -5.31 3.89
N ALA A 70 -5.04 -5.92 3.24
CA ALA A 70 -6.43 -5.92 3.69
C ALA A 70 -6.92 -7.28 4.21
N CYS A 71 -6.39 -8.40 3.68
CA CYS A 71 -6.80 -9.73 4.12
C CYS A 71 -6.40 -10.01 5.56
N ARG A 72 -7.28 -10.69 6.28
CA ARG A 72 -7.06 -11.17 7.65
C ARG A 72 -6.37 -12.53 7.65
N LEU A 73 -5.85 -12.93 8.80
CA LEU A 73 -5.15 -14.20 8.99
C LEU A 73 -6.03 -15.43 8.77
N ASP A 74 -7.34 -15.31 8.98
CA ASP A 74 -8.30 -16.39 8.73
C ASP A 74 -8.32 -16.83 7.26
N ALA A 75 -7.92 -15.96 6.32
CA ALA A 75 -7.73 -16.32 4.92
C ALA A 75 -6.65 -17.40 4.69
N LEU A 76 -5.79 -17.63 5.69
CA LEU A 76 -4.76 -18.69 5.67
C LEU A 76 -5.20 -20.00 6.34
N ALA A 77 -6.46 -20.11 6.75
CA ALA A 77 -6.97 -21.36 7.32
C ALA A 77 -6.85 -22.53 6.29
N PRO A 78 -6.57 -23.79 6.74
CA PRO A 78 -6.50 -24.25 8.13
C PRO A 78 -5.08 -24.21 8.75
N HIS A 79 -4.14 -23.43 8.22
CA HIS A 79 -2.76 -23.42 8.72
C HIS A 79 -2.67 -22.76 10.10
N GLU A 80 -2.05 -23.46 11.06
CA GLU A 80 -1.78 -22.94 12.41
C GLU A 80 -0.50 -22.09 12.46
N ARG A 81 0.54 -22.49 11.70
CA ARG A 81 1.79 -21.71 11.55
C ARG A 81 1.63 -20.65 10.48
N ARG A 82 0.97 -19.57 10.84
CA ARG A 82 0.60 -18.49 9.90
C ARG A 82 0.90 -17.10 10.45
N PHE A 83 1.19 -16.18 9.55
CA PHE A 83 1.32 -14.76 9.83
C PHE A 83 1.07 -13.95 8.56
N SER A 84 1.02 -12.64 8.68
CA SER A 84 1.00 -11.74 7.54
C SER A 84 2.14 -10.74 7.62
N LEU A 85 2.66 -10.33 6.45
CA LEU A 85 3.60 -9.23 6.33
C LEU A 85 3.26 -8.45 5.05
N HIS A 86 2.72 -7.25 5.22
CA HIS A 86 2.40 -6.36 4.11
C HIS A 86 3.44 -5.24 4.01
N PRO A 87 4.33 -5.24 3.00
CA PRO A 87 5.22 -4.13 2.75
C PRO A 87 4.41 -2.90 2.34
N LEU A 88 4.49 -1.82 3.13
CA LEU A 88 3.81 -0.55 2.86
C LEU A 88 4.60 0.21 1.79
N GLN A 89 4.43 -0.20 0.55
CA GLN A 89 5.20 0.30 -0.58
C GLN A 89 4.42 0.16 -1.90
N THR A 90 4.74 1.01 -2.86
CA THR A 90 4.27 0.88 -4.24
C THR A 90 5.32 0.13 -5.07
N PHE A 91 4.89 -0.94 -5.75
CA PHE A 91 5.78 -1.77 -6.57
C PHE A 91 5.54 -1.55 -8.05
N THR A 92 6.60 -1.29 -8.81
CA THR A 92 6.58 -1.18 -10.27
C THR A 92 7.32 -2.35 -10.91
N VAL A 93 7.06 -2.61 -12.20
CA VAL A 93 7.66 -3.74 -12.92
C VAL A 93 9.12 -3.48 -13.29
N ASP A 94 9.53 -2.21 -13.39
CA ASP A 94 10.83 -1.78 -13.89
C ASP A 94 11.89 -1.67 -12.79
N ARG A 95 11.52 -1.98 -11.54
CA ARG A 95 12.40 -1.92 -10.38
C ARG A 95 12.56 -3.27 -9.73
N GLY A 96 13.72 -3.49 -9.11
CA GLY A 96 14.10 -4.73 -8.43
C GLY A 96 13.73 -4.75 -6.94
N PRO A 97 14.41 -5.61 -6.16
CA PRO A 97 14.18 -5.77 -4.73
C PRO A 97 14.52 -4.54 -3.89
N GLU A 98 15.27 -3.58 -4.43
CA GLU A 98 15.60 -2.31 -3.76
C GLU A 98 14.35 -1.49 -3.37
N GLN A 99 13.19 -1.74 -4.01
CA GLN A 99 11.91 -1.14 -3.64
C GLN A 99 11.49 -1.47 -2.20
N LEU A 100 11.99 -2.56 -1.63
CA LEU A 100 11.71 -2.96 -0.25
C LEU A 100 12.55 -2.17 0.77
N ASN A 101 13.69 -1.58 0.37
CA ASN A 101 14.63 -0.98 1.30
C ASN A 101 13.99 0.12 2.17
N GLY A 102 13.97 -0.12 3.48
CA GLY A 102 13.48 0.85 4.47
C GLY A 102 11.96 1.09 4.46
N ALA A 103 11.20 0.37 3.62
CA ALA A 103 9.75 0.45 3.65
C ALA A 103 9.20 -0.04 4.99
N GLY A 104 8.14 0.58 5.51
CA GLY A 104 7.38 0.01 6.62
C GLY A 104 6.73 -1.31 6.24
N ALA A 105 6.47 -2.19 7.19
CA ALA A 105 5.72 -3.40 6.94
C ALA A 105 4.76 -3.72 8.09
N ALA A 106 3.47 -3.78 7.81
CA ALA A 106 2.49 -4.22 8.79
C ALA A 106 2.56 -5.74 8.95
N VAL A 107 2.76 -6.19 10.20
CA VAL A 107 2.80 -7.60 10.56
C VAL A 107 1.66 -7.94 11.49
N SER A 108 1.08 -9.13 11.31
CA SER A 108 0.10 -9.71 12.24
C SER A 108 0.39 -11.19 12.43
N GLY A 109 0.19 -11.68 13.65
CA GLY A 109 0.35 -13.09 14.03
C GLY A 109 -0.44 -13.38 15.28
N GLU A 110 -0.94 -14.61 15.40
CA GLU A 110 -1.81 -15.04 16.54
C GLU A 110 -1.00 -15.61 17.70
N SER A 111 0.33 -15.67 17.61
CA SER A 111 1.21 -16.13 18.66
C SER A 111 2.55 -15.37 18.67
N PRO A 112 3.29 -15.37 19.80
CA PRO A 112 4.64 -14.81 19.84
C PRO A 112 5.59 -15.42 18.79
N GLU A 113 5.45 -16.71 18.49
CA GLU A 113 6.24 -17.39 17.48
C GLU A 113 5.90 -16.89 16.07
N ALA A 114 4.62 -16.63 15.79
CA ALA A 114 4.17 -16.08 14.52
C ALA A 114 4.70 -14.65 14.30
N LEU A 115 4.67 -13.82 15.34
CA LEU A 115 5.25 -12.47 15.31
C LEU A 115 6.77 -12.50 15.15
N ALA A 116 7.45 -13.44 15.81
CA ALA A 116 8.90 -13.64 15.64
C ALA A 116 9.23 -14.07 14.21
N ALA A 117 8.43 -14.97 13.61
CA ALA A 117 8.57 -15.37 12.22
C ALA A 117 8.37 -14.20 11.25
N ALA A 118 7.36 -13.36 11.51
CA ALA A 118 7.11 -12.16 10.72
C ALA A 118 8.27 -11.15 10.81
N ALA A 119 8.82 -10.95 12.01
CA ALA A 119 9.98 -10.07 12.25
C ALA A 119 11.25 -10.58 11.54
N GLU A 120 11.49 -11.90 11.57
CA GLU A 120 12.60 -12.52 10.83
C GLU A 120 12.47 -12.28 9.32
N LEU A 121 11.26 -12.53 8.76
CA LEU A 121 11.00 -12.25 7.35
C LEU A 121 11.22 -10.77 7.02
N ALA A 122 10.75 -9.86 7.87
CA ALA A 122 10.96 -8.43 7.68
C ALA A 122 12.44 -8.06 7.62
N GLY A 123 13.27 -8.63 8.51
CA GLY A 123 14.72 -8.46 8.50
C GLY A 123 15.37 -9.00 7.23
N MET A 124 14.89 -10.14 6.71
CA MET A 124 15.35 -10.70 5.45
C MET A 124 14.97 -9.83 4.24
N LEU A 125 13.82 -9.20 4.28
CA LEU A 125 13.36 -8.32 3.21
C LEU A 125 13.96 -6.91 3.29
N GLY A 126 14.53 -6.50 4.43
CA GLY A 126 15.08 -5.16 4.67
C GLY A 126 13.98 -4.12 4.88
N VAL A 127 12.83 -4.54 5.41
CA VAL A 127 11.70 -3.68 5.74
C VAL A 127 11.61 -3.45 7.25
N GLN A 128 10.90 -2.39 7.68
CA GLN A 128 10.72 -1.97 9.06
C GLN A 128 9.37 -2.51 9.59
N PRO A 129 9.34 -3.61 10.37
CA PRO A 129 8.07 -4.17 10.84
C PRO A 129 7.43 -3.31 11.91
N PHE A 130 6.12 -3.22 11.88
CA PHE A 130 5.27 -2.76 12.97
C PHE A 130 4.07 -3.69 13.11
N GLU A 131 3.69 -3.97 14.35
CA GLU A 131 2.54 -4.82 14.63
C GLU A 131 1.24 -4.11 14.29
N LEU A 132 0.30 -4.85 13.71
CA LEU A 132 -1.03 -4.39 13.38
C LEU A 132 -2.04 -5.46 13.82
N GLU A 133 -3.04 -5.04 14.58
CA GLU A 133 -4.19 -5.89 14.89
C GLU A 133 -4.89 -6.33 13.61
N ASP A 134 -5.15 -7.64 13.52
CA ASP A 134 -5.66 -8.25 12.28
C ASP A 134 -7.02 -7.68 11.86
N GLU A 135 -7.86 -7.30 12.82
CA GLU A 135 -9.17 -6.67 12.61
C GLU A 135 -9.08 -5.30 11.96
N LEU A 136 -7.97 -4.58 12.20
CA LEU A 136 -7.76 -3.20 11.71
C LEU A 136 -7.12 -3.14 10.32
N ARG A 137 -6.77 -4.28 9.73
CA ARG A 137 -6.15 -4.33 8.39
C ARG A 137 -6.91 -3.58 7.30
N PRO A 138 -8.26 -3.70 7.20
CA PRO A 138 -8.99 -2.94 6.18
C PRO A 138 -8.86 -1.43 6.35
N LEU A 139 -8.90 -0.92 7.58
CA LEU A 139 -8.73 0.51 7.87
C LEU A 139 -7.32 0.99 7.54
N TYR A 140 -6.31 0.22 7.97
CA TYR A 140 -4.91 0.47 7.64
C TYR A 140 -4.69 0.52 6.12
N HIS A 141 -5.22 -0.46 5.38
CA HIS A 141 -5.04 -0.51 3.93
C HIS A 141 -5.78 0.62 3.21
N ALA A 142 -6.94 1.04 3.72
CA ALA A 142 -7.62 2.24 3.24
C ALA A 142 -6.73 3.49 3.41
N ALA A 143 -6.10 3.66 4.58
CA ALA A 143 -5.17 4.78 4.80
C ALA A 143 -3.98 4.74 3.82
N ALA A 144 -3.40 3.55 3.58
CA ALA A 144 -2.35 3.38 2.58
C ALA A 144 -2.80 3.75 1.16
N SER A 145 -4.06 3.45 0.81
CA SER A 145 -4.64 3.78 -0.50
C SER A 145 -4.76 5.28 -0.73
N PHE A 146 -5.03 6.07 0.33
CA PHE A 146 -5.08 7.54 0.22
C PHE A 146 -3.75 8.13 -0.24
N VAL A 147 -2.63 7.64 0.26
CA VAL A 147 -1.29 8.18 -0.05
C VAL A 147 -0.58 7.43 -1.18
N SER A 148 -1.23 6.47 -1.80
CA SER A 148 -0.69 5.74 -2.95
C SER A 148 -1.61 5.85 -4.17
N ALA A 149 -2.64 5.02 -4.28
CA ALA A 149 -3.52 4.99 -5.45
C ALA A 149 -4.28 6.31 -5.65
N PHE A 150 -4.82 6.91 -4.56
CA PHE A 150 -5.56 8.16 -4.68
C PHE A 150 -4.64 9.37 -4.90
N LEU A 151 -3.37 9.30 -4.44
CA LEU A 151 -2.40 10.33 -4.79
C LEU A 151 -2.13 10.36 -6.30
N VAL A 152 -2.06 9.19 -6.96
CA VAL A 152 -1.96 9.12 -8.43
C VAL A 152 -3.21 9.73 -9.08
N THR A 153 -4.40 9.34 -8.63
CA THR A 153 -5.66 9.91 -9.12
C THR A 153 -5.72 11.44 -8.93
N LEU A 154 -5.27 11.93 -7.77
CA LEU A 154 -5.20 13.36 -7.50
C LEU A 154 -4.26 14.09 -8.45
N HIS A 155 -3.09 13.50 -8.74
CA HIS A 155 -2.16 14.03 -9.73
C HIS A 155 -2.81 14.09 -11.12
N ASP A 156 -3.48 13.03 -11.56
CA ASP A 156 -4.11 12.96 -12.90
C ASP A 156 -5.23 14.00 -13.03
N VAL A 157 -6.10 14.11 -12.02
CA VAL A 157 -7.15 15.15 -11.96
C VAL A 157 -6.55 16.56 -12.00
N SER A 158 -5.49 16.80 -11.22
CA SER A 158 -4.81 18.09 -11.21
C SER A 158 -4.16 18.39 -12.58
N ALA A 159 -3.59 17.40 -13.25
CA ALA A 159 -3.00 17.55 -14.57
C ALA A 159 -4.05 17.95 -15.63
N GLU A 160 -5.26 17.37 -15.57
CA GLU A 160 -6.36 17.74 -16.45
C GLU A 160 -6.84 19.19 -16.21
N LEU A 161 -6.91 19.64 -14.96
CA LEU A 161 -7.24 21.03 -14.62
C LEU A 161 -6.14 22.00 -15.10
N MET A 162 -4.87 21.64 -14.96
CA MET A 162 -3.75 22.43 -15.50
C MET A 162 -3.85 22.57 -17.02
N GLN A 163 -4.15 21.48 -17.73
CA GLN A 163 -4.34 21.51 -19.19
C GLN A 163 -5.52 22.40 -19.59
N ALA A 164 -6.65 22.31 -18.89
CA ALA A 164 -7.81 23.18 -19.14
C ALA A 164 -7.50 24.66 -18.92
N ALA A 165 -6.60 24.97 -17.97
CA ALA A 165 -6.10 26.31 -17.71
C ALA A 165 -5.00 26.76 -18.69
N GLY A 166 -4.55 25.93 -19.63
CA GLY A 166 -3.45 26.21 -20.53
C GLY A 166 -2.07 26.20 -19.87
N ALA A 167 -1.95 25.56 -18.71
CA ALA A 167 -0.71 25.48 -17.93
C ALA A 167 -0.04 24.08 -18.09
N PRO A 168 1.30 23.99 -17.98
CA PRO A 168 2.02 22.73 -18.15
C PRO A 168 1.83 21.80 -16.94
N PRO A 169 1.28 20.56 -17.10
CA PRO A 169 1.06 19.63 -15.99
C PRO A 169 2.34 19.22 -15.28
N GLU A 170 3.48 19.24 -15.97
CA GLU A 170 4.80 18.89 -15.39
C GLU A 170 5.18 19.75 -14.19
N ALA A 171 4.62 20.95 -14.09
CA ALA A 171 4.83 21.84 -12.96
C ALA A 171 4.25 21.32 -11.64
N LEU A 172 3.34 20.34 -11.69
CA LEU A 172 2.76 19.72 -10.48
C LEU A 172 3.78 18.85 -9.71
N VAL A 173 4.67 18.16 -10.41
CA VAL A 173 5.64 17.24 -9.76
C VAL A 173 6.56 17.96 -8.78
N PRO A 174 7.21 19.10 -9.14
CA PRO A 174 7.97 19.88 -8.19
C PRO A 174 7.15 20.40 -7.01
N LEU A 175 5.89 20.80 -7.24
CA LEU A 175 4.97 21.24 -6.18
C LEU A 175 4.66 20.12 -5.20
N MET A 176 4.30 18.93 -5.69
CA MET A 176 4.03 17.74 -4.85
C MET A 176 5.25 17.36 -4.00
N ARG A 177 6.44 17.37 -4.62
CA ARG A 177 7.70 17.11 -3.90
C ARG A 177 7.92 18.12 -2.78
N ARG A 178 7.70 19.42 -3.04
CA ARG A 178 7.85 20.46 -2.02
C ARG A 178 6.85 20.30 -0.88
N THR A 179 5.61 19.86 -1.16
CA THR A 179 4.61 19.58 -0.13
C THR A 179 5.09 18.48 0.83
N ILE A 180 5.70 17.42 0.31
CA ILE A 180 6.30 16.35 1.13
C ILE A 180 7.49 16.88 1.94
N GLU A 181 8.42 17.60 1.31
CA GLU A 181 9.63 18.17 1.95
C GLU A 181 9.28 19.16 3.06
N ASN A 182 8.17 19.88 2.93
CA ASN A 182 7.65 20.80 3.95
C ASN A 182 6.86 20.08 5.08
N GLY A 183 6.85 18.73 5.12
CA GLY A 183 6.20 17.97 6.16
C GLY A 183 4.67 18.05 6.12
N PHE A 184 4.07 18.17 4.94
CA PHE A 184 2.62 18.22 4.73
C PHE A 184 1.91 19.38 5.47
N GLN A 185 2.56 20.53 5.58
CA GLN A 185 1.95 21.71 6.21
C GLN A 185 0.83 22.26 5.33
N HIS A 186 -0.31 22.55 5.94
CA HIS A 186 -1.42 23.23 5.28
C HIS A 186 -1.02 24.69 4.97
N THR A 187 -1.13 25.08 3.71
CA THR A 187 -0.72 26.42 3.21
C THR A 187 -1.78 27.06 2.31
N GLY A 188 -2.88 26.39 2.08
CA GLY A 188 -3.94 26.81 1.16
C GLY A 188 -4.81 27.97 1.65
N PRO A 189 -5.87 28.35 0.90
CA PRO A 189 -6.77 29.43 1.26
C PRO A 189 -7.52 29.16 2.58
N LEU A 190 -7.89 27.92 2.87
CA LEU A 190 -8.65 27.55 4.08
C LEU A 190 -7.88 27.79 5.38
N VAL A 191 -6.55 27.76 5.35
CA VAL A 191 -5.72 28.14 6.52
C VAL A 191 -5.94 29.61 6.93
N ARG A 192 -6.34 30.42 5.98
CA ARG A 192 -6.60 31.86 6.16
C ARG A 192 -8.09 32.21 6.18
N ASP A 193 -8.96 31.22 6.26
CA ASP A 193 -10.43 31.36 6.20
C ASP A 193 -10.92 32.07 4.91
N ASP A 194 -10.17 31.90 3.80
CA ASP A 194 -10.44 32.53 2.50
C ASP A 194 -11.40 31.67 1.66
N TRP A 195 -12.65 31.63 2.07
CA TRP A 195 -13.71 30.90 1.37
C TRP A 195 -14.05 31.51 0.00
N GLU A 196 -13.84 32.81 -0.19
CA GLU A 196 -14.05 33.46 -1.48
C GLU A 196 -13.17 32.86 -2.56
N THR A 197 -11.92 32.56 -2.25
CA THR A 197 -11.01 31.88 -3.18
C THR A 197 -11.45 30.45 -3.44
N VAL A 198 -11.94 29.72 -2.44
CA VAL A 198 -12.46 28.35 -2.60
C VAL A 198 -13.68 28.33 -3.53
N GLU A 199 -14.62 29.28 -3.38
CA GLU A 199 -15.77 29.36 -4.27
C GLU A 199 -15.37 29.74 -5.71
N ARG A 200 -14.44 30.66 -5.91
CA ARG A 200 -13.92 30.97 -7.26
C ARG A 200 -13.28 29.75 -7.93
N HIS A 201 -12.59 28.89 -7.17
CA HIS A 201 -12.09 27.62 -7.71
C HIS A 201 -13.24 26.70 -8.10
N ALA A 202 -14.26 26.58 -7.24
CA ALA A 202 -15.44 25.73 -7.50
C ALA A 202 -16.19 26.18 -8.75
N GLU A 203 -16.39 27.50 -8.94
CA GLU A 203 -17.00 28.08 -10.12
C GLU A 203 -16.20 27.76 -11.39
N ALA A 204 -14.90 27.98 -11.38
CA ALA A 204 -14.01 27.67 -12.51
C ALA A 204 -14.02 26.17 -12.88
N ILE A 205 -14.05 25.29 -11.86
CA ILE A 205 -14.16 23.84 -12.08
C ILE A 205 -15.53 23.49 -12.66
N ALA A 206 -16.61 24.12 -12.15
CA ALA A 206 -17.97 23.89 -12.67
C ALA A 206 -18.11 24.27 -14.15
N GLU A 207 -17.40 25.29 -14.61
CA GLU A 207 -17.40 25.72 -16.00
C GLU A 207 -16.60 24.79 -16.92
N GLN A 208 -15.43 24.33 -16.49
CA GLN A 208 -14.48 23.60 -17.35
C GLN A 208 -14.56 22.08 -17.17
N ARG A 209 -14.79 21.60 -15.96
CA ARG A 209 -14.83 20.19 -15.57
C ARG A 209 -15.86 19.94 -14.47
N PRO A 210 -17.17 20.09 -14.79
CA PRO A 210 -18.24 19.94 -13.79
C PRO A 210 -18.27 18.57 -13.11
N ASP A 211 -17.74 17.53 -13.75
CA ASP A 211 -17.61 16.19 -13.21
C ASP A 211 -16.63 16.11 -12.01
N LEU A 212 -15.66 17.03 -11.91
CA LEU A 212 -14.69 17.09 -10.82
C LEU A 212 -15.13 17.98 -9.63
N LEU A 213 -16.19 18.78 -9.77
CA LEU A 213 -16.68 19.67 -8.73
C LEU A 213 -17.03 18.95 -7.41
N PRO A 214 -17.72 17.78 -7.42
CA PRO A 214 -18.01 17.05 -6.19
C PRO A 214 -16.75 16.62 -5.44
N LEU A 215 -15.71 16.19 -6.15
CA LEU A 215 -14.43 15.80 -5.56
C LEU A 215 -13.74 17.00 -4.92
N TYR A 216 -13.66 18.14 -5.62
CA TYR A 216 -13.07 19.36 -5.11
C TYR A 216 -13.75 19.83 -3.81
N ARG A 217 -15.09 19.86 -3.81
CA ARG A 217 -15.88 20.26 -2.62
C ARG A 217 -15.66 19.31 -1.45
N ALA A 218 -15.63 18.00 -1.68
CA ALA A 218 -15.35 17.02 -0.63
C ALA A 218 -13.97 17.22 0.01
N PHE A 219 -12.94 17.55 -0.78
CA PHE A 219 -11.62 17.87 -0.23
C PHE A 219 -11.63 19.17 0.57
N ALA A 220 -12.27 20.23 0.06
CA ALA A 220 -12.36 21.52 0.77
C ALA A 220 -13.07 21.39 2.12
N GLU A 221 -14.20 20.70 2.16
CA GLU A 221 -14.96 20.41 3.39
C GLU A 221 -14.16 19.56 4.39
N THR A 222 -13.43 18.55 3.88
CA THR A 222 -12.58 17.70 4.71
C THR A 222 -11.43 18.50 5.29
N GLU A 223 -10.73 19.31 4.48
CA GLU A 223 -9.65 20.18 4.95
C GLU A 223 -10.16 21.19 6.00
N ALA A 224 -11.28 21.84 5.76
CA ALA A 224 -11.91 22.75 6.73
C ALA A 224 -12.18 22.05 8.06
N THR A 225 -12.72 20.83 8.01
CA THR A 225 -12.97 20.01 9.22
C THR A 225 -11.67 19.72 9.98
N LEU A 226 -10.61 19.30 9.28
CA LEU A 226 -9.31 19.00 9.89
C LEU A 226 -8.64 20.23 10.51
N LEU A 227 -8.86 21.41 9.91
CA LEU A 227 -8.35 22.69 10.42
C LEU A 227 -9.20 23.26 11.56
N GLY A 228 -10.38 22.70 11.83
CA GLY A 228 -11.35 23.28 12.75
C GLY A 228 -11.93 24.62 12.25
N ALA A 229 -11.84 24.87 10.95
CA ALA A 229 -12.40 26.04 10.31
C ALA A 229 -13.93 25.96 10.24
N ARG A 230 -14.61 27.10 10.29
CA ARG A 230 -16.08 27.14 10.10
C ARG A 230 -16.39 27.01 8.62
N THR A 231 -17.20 26.03 8.25
CA THR A 231 -17.83 26.00 6.94
C THR A 231 -18.92 27.07 6.86
N PRO A 232 -19.00 27.84 5.77
CA PRO A 232 -20.02 28.86 5.60
C PRO A 232 -21.46 28.32 5.58
#